data_965e6b2f83ba40288e0b133a7d3ef2f4
#
_entry.id   965e6b2f83ba40288e0b133a7d3ef2f4
#
_cell.length_a   1.000
_cell.length_b   1.000
_cell.length_c   1.000
_cell.angle_alpha   90.00
_cell.angle_beta   90.00
_cell.angle_gamma   90.00
#
_symmetry.space_group_name_H-M   'P 1'
#
loop_
_entity.id
_entity.type
_entity.pdbx_description
1 polymer ?
#
loop_
_entity_poly.entity_id
_entity_poly.type
_entity_poly.pdbx_seq_one_letter_code
_entity_poly.pdbx_strand_id
1 'polypeptide(L)'
;MEKKKESDIIDLRLVFRSIWARKMLFVKVLPIVFVLSCLYIICIPRTYTTSCKLAPEVNNVTGGGALGSLASNLGIDFTQIETGDAITPMLYPDLMEDNKFVVDLFKVKVKKLDGSVETTYDEYLRHHQESPWWAGGIRWFKSLFKSEKKEEGLGTGMVEPSPYILSKDDDDLANAIRGNIQFGIDKTTGVITINVTDQDPLVCKTIADSVSIHLQQFITEYRTNKARTDLKFYEKLTHDAKVEYDSVRRKYNALVDANQNVILQRYKSKQDDIENEMVLKFNTYTSLNTLLQQSISKVQERTPVFSVLKGAEMPLKPSGPKRMLFVLGILVLASFVITCWILMKEISF
;
A
#
# COMPACT_ATOMS: atom_id res chain seq x y z
N MET A 1 55.49 -16.63 40.94
CA MET A 1 55.91 -15.85 39.76
C MET A 1 54.67 -15.49 38.97
N GLU A 2 54.06 -14.36 39.29
CA GLU A 2 52.91 -13.80 38.59
C GLU A 2 53.40 -13.14 37.30
N LYS A 3 53.02 -13.69 36.15
CA LYS A 3 53.19 -12.99 34.86
C LYS A 3 52.20 -11.85 34.82
N LYS A 4 52.72 -10.66 35.09
CA LYS A 4 52.05 -9.37 34.87
C LYS A 4 51.62 -9.29 33.37
N LYS A 5 50.30 -9.32 33.12
CA LYS A 5 49.69 -9.03 31.83
C LYS A 5 50.03 -7.57 31.51
N GLU A 6 51.04 -7.33 30.68
CA GLU A 6 51.24 -6.04 30.07
C GLU A 6 49.98 -5.70 29.25
N SER A 7 49.31 -4.66 29.64
CA SER A 7 48.25 -4.07 28.85
C SER A 7 48.90 -3.54 27.58
N ASP A 8 48.57 -4.13 26.42
CA ASP A 8 48.94 -3.63 25.11
C ASP A 8 48.35 -2.23 24.91
N ILE A 9 49.06 -1.22 25.40
CA ILE A 9 48.74 0.18 25.11
C ILE A 9 49.26 0.42 23.71
N ILE A 10 48.32 0.46 22.74
CA ILE A 10 48.64 0.84 21.36
C ILE A 10 49.16 2.28 21.37
N ASP A 11 50.46 2.45 21.22
CA ASP A 11 51.08 3.76 21.17
C ASP A 11 50.78 4.43 19.82
N LEU A 12 49.81 5.35 19.82
CA LEU A 12 49.39 6.09 18.64
C LEU A 12 50.51 6.79 17.90
N ARG A 13 51.62 7.13 18.60
CA ARG A 13 52.83 7.73 17.96
C ARG A 13 53.57 6.72 17.09
N LEU A 14 53.67 5.46 17.52
CA LEU A 14 54.26 4.39 16.73
C LEU A 14 53.42 4.11 15.49
N VAL A 15 52.12 4.04 15.64
CA VAL A 15 51.17 3.85 14.52
C VAL A 15 51.36 4.96 13.49
N PHE A 16 51.41 6.22 13.91
CA PHE A 16 51.57 7.34 12.99
C PHE A 16 52.92 7.32 12.28
N ARG A 17 54.00 6.95 12.99
CA ARG A 17 55.35 6.83 12.42
C ARG A 17 55.42 5.71 11.40
N SER A 18 54.79 4.58 11.63
CA SER A 18 54.75 3.43 10.71
C SER A 18 53.94 3.73 9.44
N ILE A 19 52.82 4.44 9.59
CA ILE A 19 52.04 4.92 8.45
C ILE A 19 52.89 5.88 7.58
N TRP A 20 53.58 6.81 8.21
CA TRP A 20 54.40 7.78 7.44
C TRP A 20 55.63 7.14 6.78
N ALA A 21 56.25 6.17 7.41
CA ALA A 21 57.36 5.41 6.79
C ALA A 21 56.94 4.68 5.51
N ARG A 22 55.64 4.25 5.42
CA ARG A 22 55.10 3.52 4.27
C ARG A 22 54.13 4.34 3.41
N LYS A 23 54.26 5.68 3.42
CA LYS A 23 53.38 6.60 2.64
C LYS A 23 53.31 6.25 1.15
N MET A 24 54.36 5.66 0.57
CA MET A 24 54.40 5.24 -0.83
C MET A 24 53.33 4.17 -1.17
N LEU A 25 52.89 3.35 -0.20
CA LEU A 25 51.79 2.41 -0.42
C LEU A 25 50.45 3.15 -0.60
N PHE A 26 50.17 4.15 0.22
CA PHE A 26 48.98 4.98 0.06
C PHE A 26 48.99 5.70 -1.29
N VAL A 27 50.13 6.32 -1.68
CA VAL A 27 50.23 7.04 -2.95
C VAL A 27 50.07 6.12 -4.17
N LYS A 28 50.42 4.84 -4.08
CA LYS A 28 50.22 3.88 -5.18
C LYS A 28 48.83 3.24 -5.19
N VAL A 29 48.28 2.87 -4.03
CA VAL A 29 47.03 2.09 -3.94
C VAL A 29 45.81 2.99 -4.01
N LEU A 30 45.76 4.14 -3.32
CA LEU A 30 44.61 5.03 -3.31
C LEU A 30 44.19 5.53 -4.70
N PRO A 31 45.08 5.96 -5.62
CA PRO A 31 44.67 6.35 -6.96
C PRO A 31 44.04 5.19 -7.76
N ILE A 32 44.58 3.98 -7.60
CA ILE A 32 44.03 2.80 -8.29
C ILE A 32 42.62 2.50 -7.77
N VAL A 33 42.43 2.50 -6.44
CA VAL A 33 41.11 2.31 -5.81
C VAL A 33 40.16 3.42 -6.21
N PHE A 34 40.63 4.66 -6.30
CA PHE A 34 39.79 5.80 -6.76
C PHE A 34 39.31 5.58 -8.18
N VAL A 35 40.16 5.23 -9.13
CA VAL A 35 39.77 4.98 -10.53
C VAL A 35 38.78 3.81 -10.62
N LEU A 36 39.07 2.71 -9.92
CA LEU A 36 38.17 1.54 -9.92
C LEU A 36 36.80 1.86 -9.30
N SER A 37 36.77 2.61 -8.20
CA SER A 37 35.50 3.02 -7.57
C SER A 37 34.70 4.00 -8.44
N CYS A 38 35.37 4.90 -9.17
CA CYS A 38 34.74 5.79 -10.14
C CYS A 38 34.16 5.03 -11.31
N LEU A 39 34.89 4.08 -11.89
CA LEU A 39 34.39 3.23 -12.97
C LEU A 39 33.19 2.40 -12.52
N TYR A 40 33.26 1.84 -11.32
CA TYR A 40 32.15 1.07 -10.75
C TYR A 40 30.87 1.89 -10.61
N ILE A 41 30.93 3.04 -9.95
CA ILE A 41 29.76 3.85 -9.64
C ILE A 41 29.14 4.53 -10.87
N ILE A 42 29.94 4.83 -11.91
CA ILE A 42 29.44 5.41 -13.16
C ILE A 42 28.54 4.42 -13.91
N CYS A 43 28.84 3.12 -13.83
CA CYS A 43 28.08 2.06 -14.48
C CYS A 43 26.72 1.79 -13.81
N ILE A 44 26.47 2.30 -12.60
CA ILE A 44 25.16 2.17 -11.96
C ILE A 44 24.23 3.25 -12.51
N PRO A 45 23.04 2.86 -13.06
CA PRO A 45 22.07 3.81 -13.58
C PRO A 45 21.60 4.79 -12.50
N ARG A 46 21.21 5.98 -12.92
CA ARG A 46 20.66 6.98 -12.02
C ARG A 46 19.22 6.60 -11.66
N THR A 47 18.83 6.92 -10.44
CA THR A 47 17.45 6.76 -9.97
C THR A 47 16.88 8.10 -9.54
N TYR A 48 15.60 8.28 -9.77
CA TYR A 48 14.84 9.46 -9.42
C TYR A 48 13.77 9.07 -8.41
N THR A 49 13.50 9.93 -7.46
CA THR A 49 12.45 9.69 -6.46
C THR A 49 11.50 10.86 -6.44
N THR A 50 10.21 10.57 -6.53
CA THR A 50 9.16 11.54 -6.29
C THR A 50 8.35 11.15 -5.07
N SER A 51 7.66 12.13 -4.48
CA SER A 51 6.80 11.91 -3.34
C SER A 51 5.46 12.59 -3.56
N CYS A 52 4.37 11.88 -3.28
CA CYS A 52 3.05 12.48 -3.11
C CYS A 52 2.57 12.33 -1.67
N LYS A 53 1.71 13.26 -1.25
CA LYS A 53 1.16 13.27 0.12
C LYS A 53 -0.36 13.37 0.06
N LEU A 54 -1.00 12.43 0.75
CA LEU A 54 -2.45 12.34 0.86
C LEU A 54 -2.84 12.53 2.32
N ALA A 55 -3.81 13.39 2.58
CA ALA A 55 -4.47 13.46 3.88
C ALA A 55 -5.82 12.76 3.78
N PRO A 56 -6.06 11.69 4.53
CA PRO A 56 -7.40 11.18 4.67
C PRO A 56 -8.23 12.23 5.40
N GLU A 57 -9.36 12.63 4.84
CA GLU A 57 -10.35 13.39 5.61
C GLU A 57 -10.94 12.42 6.63
N VAL A 58 -10.47 12.52 7.85
CA VAL A 58 -11.11 11.88 8.98
C VAL A 58 -12.41 12.65 9.20
N ASN A 59 -13.52 12.17 8.67
CA ASN A 59 -14.80 12.60 9.16
C ASN A 59 -14.80 12.17 10.64
N ASN A 60 -14.37 13.10 11.51
CA ASN A 60 -14.70 13.00 12.90
C ASN A 60 -16.22 13.02 12.94
N VAL A 61 -16.83 11.85 12.91
CA VAL A 61 -18.16 11.65 13.42
C VAL A 61 -18.01 11.84 14.93
N THR A 62 -17.69 13.10 15.27
CA THR A 62 -17.99 13.60 16.59
C THR A 62 -19.49 13.40 16.67
N GLY A 63 -19.92 12.44 17.49
CA GLY A 63 -21.31 12.07 17.68
C GLY A 63 -22.18 13.25 18.15
N GLY A 64 -22.21 14.31 17.33
CA GLY A 64 -23.00 15.51 17.48
C GLY A 64 -24.44 15.37 16.96
N GLY A 65 -24.84 14.18 16.55
CA GLY A 65 -26.26 13.89 16.35
C GLY A 65 -26.97 13.76 17.70
N ALA A 66 -28.29 13.90 17.71
CA ALA A 66 -29.13 13.77 18.89
C ALA A 66 -28.84 12.52 19.76
N LEU A 67 -28.26 11.47 19.18
CA LEU A 67 -27.80 10.25 19.87
C LEU A 67 -26.51 10.48 20.68
N GLY A 68 -25.55 11.26 20.17
CA GLY A 68 -24.32 11.57 20.91
C GLY A 68 -24.57 12.45 22.12
N SER A 69 -25.49 13.41 22.01
CA SER A 69 -25.91 14.25 23.15
C SER A 69 -26.70 13.50 24.20
N LEU A 70 -27.50 12.50 23.80
CA LEU A 70 -28.22 11.62 24.73
C LEU A 70 -27.25 10.66 25.45
N ALA A 71 -26.25 10.15 24.76
CA ALA A 71 -25.26 9.25 25.32
C ALA A 71 -24.30 9.95 26.30
N SER A 72 -23.89 11.18 26.01
CA SER A 72 -23.07 11.98 26.92
C SER A 72 -23.85 12.31 28.21
N ASN A 73 -25.16 12.53 28.13
CA ASN A 73 -26.02 12.73 29.30
C ASN A 73 -26.23 11.45 30.14
N LEU A 74 -26.04 10.27 29.54
CA LEU A 74 -26.11 8.99 30.26
C LEU A 74 -24.76 8.51 30.77
N GLY A 75 -23.69 9.33 30.64
CA GLY A 75 -22.34 9.00 31.08
C GLY A 75 -21.67 7.88 30.29
N ILE A 76 -22.19 7.56 29.11
CA ILE A 76 -21.59 6.58 28.20
C ILE A 76 -20.63 7.31 27.26
N ASP A 77 -19.37 7.10 27.49
CA ASP A 77 -18.31 7.67 26.65
C ASP A 77 -18.17 6.87 25.34
N PHE A 78 -18.85 7.33 24.29
CA PHE A 78 -18.79 6.72 22.96
C PHE A 78 -17.50 7.10 22.21
N THR A 79 -16.62 7.91 22.78
CA THR A 79 -15.34 8.26 22.13
C THR A 79 -14.38 7.08 22.05
N GLN A 80 -14.61 6.02 22.82
CA GLN A 80 -13.86 4.76 22.79
C GLN A 80 -14.56 3.64 21.99
N ILE A 81 -15.80 3.81 21.58
CA ILE A 81 -16.39 2.92 20.59
C ILE A 81 -15.91 3.43 19.23
N GLU A 82 -14.67 3.16 18.92
CA GLU A 82 -14.18 3.20 17.55
C GLU A 82 -15.18 2.39 16.73
N THR A 83 -15.96 3.11 15.93
CA THR A 83 -16.78 2.50 14.91
C THR A 83 -15.85 1.59 14.11
N GLY A 84 -16.05 0.29 14.24
CA GLY A 84 -15.16 -0.78 13.79
C GLY A 84 -14.83 -0.74 12.29
N ASP A 85 -14.12 0.29 11.87
CA ASP A 85 -13.40 0.34 10.63
C ASP A 85 -12.13 -0.50 10.82
N ALA A 86 -12.13 -1.69 10.26
CA ALA A 86 -11.05 -2.66 10.39
C ALA A 86 -9.71 -2.18 9.81
N ILE A 87 -9.69 -1.11 8.99
CA ILE A 87 -8.46 -0.54 8.44
C ILE A 87 -8.25 0.87 8.97
N THR A 88 -7.34 0.96 9.93
CA THR A 88 -6.74 2.25 10.33
C THR A 88 -5.71 2.69 9.27
N PRO A 89 -5.43 3.99 9.12
CA PRO A 89 -4.37 4.46 8.22
C PRO A 89 -3.02 3.75 8.40
N MET A 90 -2.74 3.24 9.59
CA MET A 90 -1.50 2.52 9.89
C MET A 90 -1.33 1.21 9.10
N LEU A 91 -2.42 0.61 8.60
CA LEU A 91 -2.37 -0.63 7.82
C LEU A 91 -2.22 -0.39 6.30
N TYR A 92 -2.19 0.87 5.85
CA TYR A 92 -2.07 1.17 4.41
C TYR A 92 -0.74 0.70 3.79
N PRO A 93 0.42 0.70 4.48
CA PRO A 93 1.63 0.09 3.93
C PRO A 93 1.47 -1.40 3.63
N ASP A 94 0.68 -2.13 4.44
CA ASP A 94 0.45 -3.56 4.30
C ASP A 94 -0.35 -3.90 3.02
N LEU A 95 -1.03 -2.91 2.42
CA LEU A 95 -1.70 -3.07 1.13
C LEU A 95 -0.74 -3.40 -0.01
N MET A 96 0.55 -2.99 0.10
CA MET A 96 1.58 -3.39 -0.86
C MET A 96 1.93 -4.87 -0.79
N GLU A 97 1.58 -5.55 0.30
CA GLU A 97 1.73 -7.00 0.41
C GLU A 97 0.64 -7.73 -0.40
N ASP A 98 -0.51 -7.07 -0.63
CA ASP A 98 -1.57 -7.64 -1.47
C ASP A 98 -1.15 -7.69 -2.94
N ASN A 99 -1.11 -8.91 -3.49
CA ASN A 99 -0.79 -9.14 -4.90
C ASN A 99 -1.77 -8.44 -5.84
N LYS A 100 -3.05 -8.31 -5.48
CA LYS A 100 -4.04 -7.65 -6.32
C LYS A 100 -3.66 -6.19 -6.58
N PHE A 101 -3.28 -5.47 -5.53
CA PHE A 101 -2.86 -4.08 -5.63
C PHE A 101 -1.64 -3.91 -6.56
N VAL A 102 -0.65 -4.80 -6.43
CA VAL A 102 0.58 -4.73 -7.21
C VAL A 102 0.36 -5.13 -8.68
N VAL A 103 -0.45 -6.16 -8.94
CA VAL A 103 -0.77 -6.62 -10.31
C VAL A 103 -1.57 -5.56 -11.07
N ASP A 104 -2.45 -4.81 -10.41
CA ASP A 104 -3.17 -3.71 -11.05
C ASP A 104 -2.21 -2.62 -11.55
N LEU A 105 -1.06 -2.42 -10.90
CA LEU A 105 -0.02 -1.49 -11.36
C LEU A 105 0.72 -1.98 -12.62
N PHE A 106 0.74 -3.27 -12.93
CA PHE A 106 1.38 -3.81 -14.14
C PHE A 106 0.80 -3.18 -15.41
N LYS A 107 -0.51 -2.94 -15.41
CA LYS A 107 -1.27 -2.43 -16.56
C LYS A 107 -1.16 -0.91 -16.75
N VAL A 108 -0.49 -0.21 -15.84
CA VAL A 108 -0.33 1.25 -15.92
C VAL A 108 0.52 1.61 -17.13
N LYS A 109 -0.01 2.45 -18.01
CA LYS A 109 0.74 2.95 -19.16
C LYS A 109 1.77 3.99 -18.71
N VAL A 110 3.01 3.77 -19.10
CA VAL A 110 4.15 4.63 -18.77
C VAL A 110 4.85 5.08 -20.05
N LYS A 111 5.46 6.26 -19.98
CA LYS A 111 6.22 6.84 -21.08
C LYS A 111 7.53 7.38 -20.53
N LYS A 112 8.65 7.09 -21.21
CA LYS A 112 9.94 7.70 -20.89
C LYS A 112 9.96 9.17 -21.26
N LEU A 113 10.74 9.94 -20.51
CA LEU A 113 10.89 11.40 -20.74
C LEU A 113 11.42 11.72 -22.16
N ASP A 114 12.27 10.87 -22.70
CA ASP A 114 12.82 11.01 -24.06
C ASP A 114 11.83 10.63 -25.17
N GLY A 115 10.64 10.12 -24.80
CA GLY A 115 9.61 9.69 -25.74
C GLY A 115 9.94 8.40 -26.52
N SER A 116 11.04 7.73 -26.21
CA SER A 116 11.50 6.54 -26.92
C SER A 116 10.63 5.30 -26.66
N VAL A 117 9.96 5.24 -25.51
CA VAL A 117 9.18 4.10 -25.06
C VAL A 117 7.85 4.57 -24.49
N GLU A 118 6.76 3.98 -24.98
CA GLU A 118 5.42 4.11 -24.43
C GLU A 118 4.80 2.71 -24.34
N THR A 119 4.70 2.18 -23.12
CA THR A 119 4.31 0.80 -22.88
C THR A 119 3.67 0.63 -21.51
N THR A 120 3.34 -0.59 -21.11
CA THR A 120 2.88 -0.91 -19.76
C THR A 120 4.04 -0.97 -18.77
N TYR A 121 3.77 -0.76 -17.48
CA TYR A 121 4.83 -0.69 -16.46
C TYR A 121 5.56 -2.02 -16.28
N ASP A 122 4.87 -3.14 -16.44
CA ASP A 122 5.48 -4.48 -16.43
C ASP A 122 6.48 -4.67 -17.56
N GLU A 123 6.12 -4.30 -18.79
CA GLU A 123 6.99 -4.38 -19.97
C GLU A 123 8.18 -3.42 -19.84
N TYR A 124 7.96 -2.21 -19.32
CA TYR A 124 9.01 -1.26 -19.02
C TYR A 124 10.04 -1.84 -18.03
N LEU A 125 9.59 -2.43 -16.93
CA LEU A 125 10.49 -3.03 -15.93
C LEU A 125 11.25 -4.25 -16.46
N ARG A 126 10.65 -5.05 -17.35
CA ARG A 126 11.28 -6.25 -17.92
C ARG A 126 12.33 -5.92 -18.97
N HIS A 127 12.05 -4.95 -19.84
CA HIS A 127 12.82 -4.76 -21.09
C HIS A 127 13.50 -3.40 -21.21
N HIS A 128 13.05 -2.38 -20.49
CA HIS A 128 13.50 -1.00 -20.71
C HIS A 128 14.25 -0.38 -19.54
N GLN A 129 14.53 -1.16 -18.48
CA GLN A 129 15.41 -0.72 -17.41
C GLN A 129 16.87 -0.95 -17.75
N GLU A 130 17.69 0.05 -17.48
CA GLU A 130 19.14 -0.05 -17.61
C GLU A 130 19.72 -0.91 -16.47
N SER A 131 20.59 -1.83 -16.81
CA SER A 131 21.30 -2.65 -15.84
C SER A 131 22.81 -2.45 -15.99
N PRO A 132 23.59 -2.49 -14.89
CA PRO A 132 25.04 -2.44 -14.97
C PRO A 132 25.59 -3.57 -15.86
N TRP A 133 26.65 -3.31 -16.63
CA TRP A 133 27.22 -4.29 -17.57
C TRP A 133 27.64 -5.61 -16.90
N TRP A 134 28.03 -5.57 -15.62
CA TRP A 134 28.38 -6.79 -14.87
C TRP A 134 27.18 -7.60 -14.39
N ALA A 135 25.96 -7.04 -14.41
CA ALA A 135 24.75 -7.76 -13.99
C ALA A 135 24.49 -8.98 -14.87
N GLY A 136 24.85 -8.91 -16.16
CA GLY A 136 24.85 -10.05 -17.06
C GLY A 136 25.80 -11.17 -16.60
N GLY A 137 27.01 -10.80 -16.20
CA GLY A 137 28.01 -11.76 -15.69
C GLY A 137 27.57 -12.41 -14.37
N ILE A 138 26.99 -11.63 -13.45
CA ILE A 138 26.47 -12.18 -12.20
C ILE A 138 25.27 -13.10 -12.43
N ARG A 139 24.39 -12.75 -13.37
CA ARG A 139 23.26 -13.63 -13.78
C ARG A 139 23.75 -14.94 -14.36
N TRP A 140 24.74 -14.87 -15.27
CA TRP A 140 25.39 -16.05 -15.84
C TRP A 140 26.07 -16.90 -14.75
N PHE A 141 26.81 -16.30 -13.81
CA PHE A 141 27.44 -17.01 -12.70
C PHE A 141 26.41 -17.65 -11.75
N LYS A 142 25.32 -16.95 -11.44
CA LYS A 142 24.22 -17.51 -10.64
C LYS A 142 23.51 -18.65 -11.38
N SER A 143 23.42 -18.63 -12.71
CA SER A 143 22.82 -19.71 -13.50
C SER A 143 23.67 -20.99 -13.46
N LEU A 144 25.00 -20.89 -13.30
CA LEU A 144 25.87 -22.06 -13.15
C LEU A 144 25.67 -22.80 -11.81
N PHE A 145 25.23 -22.08 -10.76
CA PHE A 145 24.97 -22.65 -9.43
C PHE A 145 23.49 -22.96 -9.19
N LYS A 146 22.60 -22.49 -10.06
CA LYS A 146 21.18 -22.77 -10.00
C LYS A 146 20.93 -24.07 -10.76
N SER A 147 20.95 -25.19 -10.04
CA SER A 147 20.44 -26.47 -10.56
C SER A 147 19.03 -26.21 -11.08
N GLU A 148 18.84 -26.43 -12.38
CA GLU A 148 17.52 -26.40 -13.02
C GLU A 148 16.64 -27.50 -12.40
N LYS A 149 16.02 -27.22 -11.26
CA LYS A 149 14.71 -27.80 -11.01
C LYS A 149 13.77 -27.06 -11.96
N LYS A 150 13.44 -27.70 -13.07
CA LYS A 150 12.19 -27.45 -13.79
C LYS A 150 11.07 -27.65 -12.77
N GLU A 151 10.75 -26.62 -12.04
CA GLU A 151 9.42 -26.53 -11.46
C GLU A 151 8.53 -26.27 -12.66
N GLU A 152 7.83 -27.31 -13.09
CA GLU A 152 6.66 -27.19 -13.94
C GLU A 152 5.68 -26.29 -13.21
N GLY A 153 5.85 -24.99 -13.39
CA GLY A 153 4.88 -23.98 -12.99
C GLY A 153 3.61 -24.30 -13.76
N LEU A 154 2.57 -24.55 -13.05
CA LEU A 154 1.22 -24.75 -13.57
C LEU A 154 0.88 -23.54 -14.46
N GLY A 155 1.05 -23.71 -15.80
CA GLY A 155 0.56 -22.76 -16.79
C GLY A 155 1.60 -21.96 -17.57
N THR A 156 2.33 -22.63 -18.49
CA THR A 156 2.89 -22.00 -19.70
C THR A 156 1.78 -21.83 -20.76
N GLY A 157 0.75 -21.06 -20.43
CA GLY A 157 -0.22 -20.52 -21.36
C GLY A 157 -0.32 -19.04 -21.08
N MET A 158 -0.58 -18.21 -22.09
CA MET A 158 -0.89 -16.79 -21.98
C MET A 158 -2.13 -16.58 -21.09
N VAL A 159 -1.98 -16.82 -19.79
CA VAL A 159 -2.98 -16.47 -18.79
C VAL A 159 -2.57 -15.09 -18.29
N GLU A 160 -3.45 -14.12 -18.42
CA GLU A 160 -3.25 -12.79 -17.79
C GLU A 160 -2.83 -13.00 -16.33
N PRO A 161 -1.83 -12.23 -15.82
CA PRO A 161 -1.36 -12.38 -14.46
C PRO A 161 -2.56 -12.26 -13.49
N SER A 162 -2.84 -13.36 -12.80
CA SER A 162 -3.90 -13.42 -11.80
C SER A 162 -3.30 -13.13 -10.44
N PRO A 163 -3.93 -12.29 -9.58
CA PRO A 163 -3.46 -12.01 -8.23
C PRO A 163 -3.26 -13.25 -7.36
N TYR A 164 -3.95 -14.35 -7.69
CA TYR A 164 -3.92 -15.60 -6.93
C TYR A 164 -2.88 -16.61 -7.43
N ILE A 165 -2.42 -16.47 -8.69
CA ILE A 165 -1.46 -17.38 -9.31
C ILE A 165 -0.49 -16.53 -10.12
N LEU A 166 0.63 -16.17 -9.51
CA LEU A 166 1.71 -15.47 -10.17
C LEU A 166 2.73 -16.48 -10.71
N SER A 167 3.23 -16.23 -11.91
CA SER A 167 4.43 -16.92 -12.39
C SER A 167 5.63 -16.45 -11.56
N LYS A 168 6.73 -17.18 -11.59
CA LYS A 168 7.95 -16.77 -10.88
C LYS A 168 8.48 -15.41 -11.35
N ASP A 169 8.38 -15.17 -12.66
CA ASP A 169 8.82 -13.91 -13.26
C ASP A 169 7.90 -12.75 -12.86
N ASP A 170 6.59 -13.01 -12.70
CA ASP A 170 5.63 -12.01 -12.20
C ASP A 170 5.80 -11.75 -10.71
N ASP A 171 6.17 -12.76 -9.92
CA ASP A 171 6.46 -12.57 -8.49
C ASP A 171 7.74 -11.76 -8.29
N ASP A 172 8.81 -12.06 -9.05
CA ASP A 172 10.04 -11.27 -9.05
C ASP A 172 9.76 -9.80 -9.45
N LEU A 173 8.86 -9.59 -10.43
CA LEU A 173 8.42 -8.27 -10.86
C LEU A 173 7.61 -7.55 -9.78
N ALA A 174 6.67 -8.23 -9.15
CA ALA A 174 5.88 -7.70 -8.06
C ALA A 174 6.78 -7.26 -6.88
N ASN A 175 7.80 -8.05 -6.57
CA ASN A 175 8.79 -7.72 -5.54
C ASN A 175 9.66 -6.52 -5.93
N ALA A 176 10.00 -6.37 -7.22
CA ALA A 176 10.70 -5.17 -7.71
C ALA A 176 9.83 -3.91 -7.56
N ILE A 177 8.53 -3.99 -7.89
CA ILE A 177 7.59 -2.88 -7.72
C ILE A 177 7.43 -2.51 -6.25
N ARG A 178 7.30 -3.50 -5.34
CA ARG A 178 7.28 -3.26 -3.89
C ARG A 178 8.55 -2.55 -3.40
N GLY A 179 9.70 -2.92 -3.95
CA GLY A 179 10.98 -2.27 -3.64
C GLY A 179 11.06 -0.81 -4.12
N ASN A 180 10.39 -0.49 -5.21
CA ASN A 180 10.38 0.84 -5.81
C ASN A 180 9.37 1.80 -5.17
N ILE A 181 8.38 1.29 -4.45
CA ILE A 181 7.30 2.06 -3.84
C ILE A 181 7.38 1.93 -2.32
N GLN A 182 7.50 3.07 -1.63
CA GLN A 182 7.57 3.12 -0.17
C GLN A 182 6.46 3.98 0.39
N PHE A 183 5.71 3.44 1.34
CA PHE A 183 4.69 4.16 2.08
C PHE A 183 5.23 4.61 3.43
N GLY A 184 4.98 5.86 3.77
CA GLY A 184 5.22 6.41 5.10
C GLY A 184 3.94 7.01 5.64
N ILE A 185 3.67 6.84 6.93
CA ILE A 185 2.53 7.45 7.60
C ILE A 185 3.02 8.25 8.78
N ASP A 186 2.64 9.51 8.81
CA ASP A 186 2.83 10.34 9.98
C ASP A 186 1.80 9.94 11.05
N LYS A 187 2.28 9.38 12.15
CA LYS A 187 1.45 8.90 13.26
C LYS A 187 0.67 10.00 13.96
N THR A 188 1.10 11.25 13.83
CA THR A 188 0.48 12.40 14.48
C THR A 188 -0.63 13.00 13.62
N THR A 189 -0.37 13.13 12.33
CA THR A 189 -1.28 13.81 11.39
C THR A 189 -2.11 12.85 10.55
N GLY A 190 -1.76 11.55 10.51
CA GLY A 190 -2.37 10.56 9.62
C GLY A 190 -2.03 10.75 8.14
N VAL A 191 -1.15 11.71 7.80
CA VAL A 191 -0.76 12.00 6.41
C VAL A 191 0.02 10.83 5.84
N ILE A 192 -0.42 10.34 4.68
CA ILE A 192 0.20 9.27 3.92
C ILE A 192 1.20 9.90 2.96
N THR A 193 2.44 9.46 3.02
CA THR A 193 3.49 9.83 2.07
C THR A 193 3.82 8.62 1.22
N ILE A 194 3.69 8.74 -0.09
CA ILE A 194 4.04 7.72 -1.07
C ILE A 194 5.32 8.18 -1.77
N ASN A 195 6.40 7.42 -1.62
CA ASN A 195 7.64 7.65 -2.32
C ASN A 195 7.81 6.60 -3.41
N VAL A 196 8.00 7.04 -4.64
CA VAL A 196 8.25 6.17 -5.78
C VAL A 196 9.63 6.47 -6.32
N THR A 197 10.41 5.42 -6.57
CA THR A 197 11.76 5.51 -7.12
C THR A 197 11.84 4.73 -8.43
N ASP A 198 12.29 5.37 -9.50
CA ASP A 198 12.49 4.73 -10.79
C ASP A 198 13.70 5.35 -11.53
N GLN A 199 14.11 4.74 -12.63
CA GLN A 199 15.23 5.24 -13.46
C GLN A 199 14.84 6.42 -14.35
N ASP A 200 13.57 6.55 -14.72
CA ASP A 200 13.05 7.66 -15.53
C ASP A 200 12.17 8.60 -14.69
N PRO A 201 12.41 9.92 -14.74
CA PRO A 201 11.65 10.88 -13.92
C PRO A 201 10.16 10.99 -14.29
N LEU A 202 9.80 10.77 -15.57
CA LEU A 202 8.39 10.82 -15.99
C LEU A 202 7.66 9.53 -15.60
N VAL A 203 8.31 8.38 -15.75
CA VAL A 203 7.77 7.08 -15.25
C VAL A 203 7.57 7.16 -13.75
N CYS A 204 8.56 7.67 -13.01
CA CYS A 204 8.49 7.85 -11.56
C CYS A 204 7.24 8.67 -11.15
N LYS A 205 6.99 9.81 -11.82
CA LYS A 205 5.79 10.65 -11.59
C LYS A 205 4.50 9.89 -11.93
N THR A 206 4.43 9.26 -13.10
CA THR A 206 3.23 8.55 -13.58
C THR A 206 2.83 7.42 -12.64
N ILE A 207 3.81 6.66 -12.16
CA ILE A 207 3.57 5.58 -11.20
C ILE A 207 3.12 6.15 -9.85
N ALA A 208 3.72 7.25 -9.36
CA ALA A 208 3.30 7.85 -8.10
C ALA A 208 1.85 8.37 -8.15
N ASP A 209 1.44 8.99 -9.24
CA ASP A 209 0.06 9.40 -9.47
C ASP A 209 -0.88 8.18 -9.51
N SER A 210 -0.49 7.13 -10.27
CA SER A 210 -1.29 5.91 -10.39
C SER A 210 -1.44 5.20 -9.05
N VAL A 211 -0.36 5.04 -8.29
CA VAL A 211 -0.38 4.46 -6.93
C VAL A 211 -1.30 5.26 -6.01
N SER A 212 -1.25 6.59 -6.08
CA SER A 212 -2.13 7.47 -5.30
C SER A 212 -3.60 7.23 -5.62
N ILE A 213 -3.96 7.13 -6.90
CA ILE A 213 -5.34 6.88 -7.36
C ILE A 213 -5.79 5.47 -6.96
N HIS A 214 -4.98 4.45 -7.22
CA HIS A 214 -5.30 3.06 -6.86
C HIS A 214 -5.44 2.88 -5.35
N LEU A 215 -4.60 3.52 -4.54
CA LEU A 215 -4.71 3.51 -3.08
C LEU A 215 -6.04 4.10 -2.62
N GLN A 216 -6.43 5.25 -3.15
CA GLN A 216 -7.71 5.89 -2.83
C GLN A 216 -8.89 5.00 -3.21
N GLN A 217 -8.87 4.40 -4.39
CA GLN A 217 -9.91 3.49 -4.85
C GLN A 217 -10.02 2.25 -3.97
N PHE A 218 -8.88 1.62 -3.66
CA PHE A 218 -8.84 0.42 -2.83
C PHE A 218 -9.39 0.67 -1.42
N ILE A 219 -8.96 1.74 -0.78
CA ILE A 219 -9.43 2.09 0.57
C ILE A 219 -10.93 2.41 0.54
N THR A 220 -11.39 3.14 -0.48
CA THR A 220 -12.81 3.47 -0.65
C THR A 220 -13.64 2.20 -0.83
N GLU A 221 -13.22 1.30 -1.71
CA GLU A 221 -13.91 0.03 -1.95
C GLU A 221 -13.98 -0.81 -0.67
N TYR A 222 -12.84 -0.94 0.02
CA TYR A 222 -12.78 -1.72 1.26
C TYR A 222 -13.71 -1.16 2.35
N ARG A 223 -13.66 0.14 2.61
CA ARG A 223 -14.49 0.78 3.65
C ARG A 223 -15.98 0.75 3.33
N THR A 224 -16.34 0.87 2.06
CA THR A 224 -17.74 0.90 1.64
C THR A 224 -18.32 -0.48 1.38
N ASN A 225 -17.51 -1.53 1.21
CA ASN A 225 -18.00 -2.85 0.81
C ASN A 225 -19.02 -3.43 1.78
N LYS A 226 -18.75 -3.41 3.09
CA LYS A 226 -19.71 -3.88 4.11
C LYS A 226 -21.00 -3.05 4.10
N ALA A 227 -20.87 -1.72 4.08
CA ALA A 227 -22.01 -0.82 4.06
C ALA A 227 -22.87 -1.01 2.80
N ARG A 228 -22.26 -1.27 1.64
CA ARG A 228 -22.97 -1.60 0.39
C ARG A 228 -23.66 -2.96 0.46
N THR A 229 -23.07 -3.94 1.13
CA THR A 229 -23.70 -5.24 1.34
C THR A 229 -24.93 -5.12 2.24
N ASP A 230 -24.80 -4.38 3.34
CA ASP A 230 -25.93 -4.08 4.24
C ASP A 230 -27.02 -3.30 3.51
N LEU A 231 -26.68 -2.32 2.67
CA LEU A 231 -27.63 -1.57 1.84
C LEU A 231 -28.44 -2.50 0.94
N LYS A 232 -27.78 -3.37 0.16
CA LYS A 232 -28.45 -4.34 -0.72
C LYS A 232 -29.36 -5.28 0.05
N PHE A 233 -28.97 -5.68 1.25
CA PHE A 233 -29.79 -6.51 2.13
C PHE A 233 -31.06 -5.79 2.54
N TYR A 234 -30.96 -4.54 3.03
CA TYR A 234 -32.11 -3.76 3.44
C TYR A 234 -33.01 -3.34 2.26
N GLU A 235 -32.42 -3.07 1.07
CA GLU A 235 -33.21 -2.85 -0.16
C GLU A 235 -34.14 -4.03 -0.47
N LYS A 236 -33.58 -5.25 -0.43
CA LYS A 236 -34.34 -6.47 -0.67
C LYS A 236 -35.46 -6.66 0.38
N LEU A 237 -35.10 -6.58 1.67
CA LEU A 237 -36.09 -6.75 2.76
C LEU A 237 -37.23 -5.74 2.70
N THR A 238 -36.90 -4.47 2.40
CA THR A 238 -37.88 -3.40 2.29
C THR A 238 -38.79 -3.63 1.10
N HIS A 239 -38.25 -4.09 -0.03
CA HIS A 239 -39.02 -4.45 -1.20
C HIS A 239 -39.99 -5.60 -0.91
N ASP A 240 -39.49 -6.68 -0.28
CA ASP A 240 -40.30 -7.85 0.04
C ASP A 240 -41.44 -7.49 1.03
N ALA A 241 -41.13 -6.72 2.08
CA ALA A 241 -42.12 -6.23 3.04
C ALA A 241 -43.18 -5.33 2.40
N LYS A 242 -42.78 -4.50 1.41
CA LYS A 242 -43.71 -3.68 0.64
C LYS A 242 -44.68 -4.55 -0.17
N VAL A 243 -44.20 -5.58 -0.84
CA VAL A 243 -45.00 -6.52 -1.61
C VAL A 243 -46.03 -7.25 -0.71
N GLU A 244 -45.57 -7.68 0.48
CA GLU A 244 -46.46 -8.30 1.48
C GLU A 244 -47.54 -7.33 1.95
N TYR A 245 -47.15 -6.11 2.35
CA TYR A 245 -48.12 -5.08 2.75
C TYR A 245 -49.12 -4.80 1.64
N ASP A 246 -48.69 -4.58 0.41
CA ASP A 246 -49.57 -4.31 -0.72
C ASP A 246 -50.50 -5.51 -1.03
N SER A 247 -50.08 -6.74 -0.78
CA SER A 247 -50.89 -7.94 -0.90
C SER A 247 -52.03 -7.97 0.13
N VAL A 248 -51.71 -7.74 1.41
CA VAL A 248 -52.69 -7.71 2.50
C VAL A 248 -53.63 -6.53 2.32
N ARG A 249 -53.15 -5.36 1.94
CA ARG A 249 -53.94 -4.17 1.64
C ARG A 249 -54.99 -4.45 0.54
N ARG A 250 -54.58 -5.15 -0.54
CA ARG A 250 -55.53 -5.55 -1.59
C ARG A 250 -56.62 -6.51 -1.06
N LYS A 251 -56.27 -7.46 -0.20
CA LYS A 251 -57.22 -8.39 0.44
C LYS A 251 -58.19 -7.64 1.33
N TYR A 252 -57.70 -6.69 2.12
CA TYR A 252 -58.52 -5.84 2.98
C TYR A 252 -59.52 -5.04 2.15
N ASN A 253 -59.08 -4.32 1.12
CA ASN A 253 -59.95 -3.53 0.25
C ASN A 253 -61.01 -4.39 -0.43
N ALA A 254 -60.63 -5.55 -0.97
CA ALA A 254 -61.58 -6.48 -1.58
C ALA A 254 -62.64 -7.01 -0.59
N LEU A 255 -62.26 -7.24 0.67
CA LEU A 255 -63.19 -7.66 1.71
C LEU A 255 -64.18 -6.54 2.09
N VAL A 256 -63.67 -5.32 2.22
CA VAL A 256 -64.48 -4.12 2.53
C VAL A 256 -65.50 -3.85 1.39
N ASP A 257 -65.04 -3.88 0.13
CA ASP A 257 -65.86 -3.63 -1.05
C ASP A 257 -66.97 -4.70 -1.20
N ALA A 258 -66.64 -5.96 -0.91
CA ALA A 258 -67.61 -7.06 -0.99
C ALA A 258 -68.65 -7.05 0.13
N ASN A 259 -68.42 -6.36 1.26
CA ASN A 259 -69.25 -6.46 2.47
C ASN A 259 -69.78 -5.10 2.98
N GLN A 260 -70.01 -4.11 2.10
CA GLN A 260 -70.41 -2.75 2.46
C GLN A 260 -71.67 -2.63 3.32
N ASN A 261 -72.58 -3.64 3.29
CA ASN A 261 -73.85 -3.62 4.02
C ASN A 261 -74.03 -4.79 4.99
N VAL A 262 -72.99 -5.51 5.35
CA VAL A 262 -73.12 -6.73 6.17
C VAL A 262 -72.89 -6.40 7.65
N ILE A 263 -73.99 -6.62 8.46
CA ILE A 263 -74.02 -6.33 9.91
C ILE A 263 -73.57 -7.54 10.75
N LEU A 264 -73.28 -8.70 10.12
CA LEU A 264 -72.97 -9.91 10.85
C LEU A 264 -71.60 -9.83 11.55
N GLN A 265 -71.58 -10.06 12.85
CA GLN A 265 -70.38 -9.97 13.72
C GLN A 265 -69.15 -10.78 13.19
N ARG A 266 -69.42 -11.95 12.58
CA ARG A 266 -68.38 -12.80 11.99
C ARG A 266 -67.60 -12.12 10.85
N TYR A 267 -68.25 -11.27 10.06
CA TYR A 267 -67.54 -10.53 8.98
C TYR A 267 -66.78 -9.37 9.53
N LYS A 268 -67.25 -8.69 10.59
CA LYS A 268 -66.53 -7.67 11.29
C LYS A 268 -65.22 -8.22 11.90
N SER A 269 -65.30 -9.35 12.62
CA SER A 269 -64.12 -10.01 13.19
C SER A 269 -63.05 -10.35 12.12
N LYS A 270 -63.55 -10.87 10.96
CA LYS A 270 -62.62 -11.16 9.84
C LYS A 270 -62.00 -9.90 9.22
N GLN A 271 -62.77 -8.81 9.17
CA GLN A 271 -62.24 -7.52 8.70
C GLN A 271 -61.19 -6.98 9.66
N ASP A 272 -61.47 -7.01 10.98
CA ASP A 272 -60.54 -6.58 12.04
C ASP A 272 -59.26 -7.42 12.04
N ASP A 273 -59.35 -8.74 11.80
CA ASP A 273 -58.17 -9.62 11.68
C ASP A 273 -57.25 -9.22 10.52
N ILE A 274 -57.82 -8.97 9.33
CA ILE A 274 -57.05 -8.55 8.15
C ILE A 274 -56.54 -7.12 8.31
N GLU A 275 -57.29 -6.23 8.96
CA GLU A 275 -56.85 -4.87 9.28
C GLU A 275 -55.62 -4.90 10.23
N ASN A 276 -55.71 -5.71 11.28
CA ASN A 276 -54.57 -5.89 12.21
C ASN A 276 -53.32 -6.46 11.47
N GLU A 277 -53.53 -7.44 10.58
CA GLU A 277 -52.45 -7.96 9.74
C GLU A 277 -51.85 -6.87 8.84
N MET A 278 -52.70 -6.06 8.21
CA MET A 278 -52.29 -4.94 7.36
C MET A 278 -51.45 -3.90 8.14
N VAL A 279 -51.92 -3.54 9.36
CA VAL A 279 -51.20 -2.62 10.25
C VAL A 279 -49.85 -3.20 10.66
N LEU A 280 -49.79 -4.49 11.00
CA LEU A 280 -48.53 -5.18 11.32
C LEU A 280 -47.54 -5.13 10.14
N LYS A 281 -48.01 -5.46 8.92
CA LYS A 281 -47.17 -5.41 7.71
C LYS A 281 -46.74 -3.99 7.36
N PHE A 282 -47.63 -3.00 7.55
CA PHE A 282 -47.27 -1.58 7.38
C PHE A 282 -46.15 -1.13 8.34
N ASN A 283 -46.29 -1.49 9.63
CA ASN A 283 -45.28 -1.16 10.62
C ASN A 283 -43.93 -1.82 10.31
N THR A 284 -43.95 -3.09 9.85
CA THR A 284 -42.72 -3.79 9.40
C THR A 284 -42.08 -3.07 8.21
N TYR A 285 -42.87 -2.74 7.17
CA TYR A 285 -42.37 -1.99 6.01
C TYR A 285 -41.77 -0.64 6.41
N THR A 286 -42.45 0.12 7.28
CA THR A 286 -41.97 1.43 7.73
C THR A 286 -40.66 1.34 8.51
N SER A 287 -40.55 0.35 9.40
CA SER A 287 -39.33 0.09 10.15
C SER A 287 -38.15 -0.28 9.24
N LEU A 288 -38.38 -1.17 8.27
CA LEU A 288 -37.35 -1.56 7.29
C LEU A 288 -36.97 -0.40 6.37
N ASN A 289 -37.93 0.45 5.97
CA ASN A 289 -37.65 1.65 5.18
C ASN A 289 -36.76 2.65 5.95
N THR A 290 -36.96 2.78 7.26
CA THR A 290 -36.08 3.60 8.12
C THR A 290 -34.67 3.04 8.16
N LEU A 291 -34.50 1.70 8.29
CA LEU A 291 -33.21 1.04 8.26
C LEU A 291 -32.53 1.17 6.90
N LEU A 292 -33.29 1.13 5.80
CA LEU A 292 -32.80 1.37 4.45
C LEU A 292 -32.22 2.79 4.31
N GLN A 293 -32.97 3.82 4.77
CA GLN A 293 -32.47 5.21 4.74
C GLN A 293 -31.19 5.38 5.58
N GLN A 294 -31.13 4.74 6.75
CA GLN A 294 -29.91 4.73 7.56
C GLN A 294 -28.74 4.04 6.85
N SER A 295 -29.00 2.95 6.12
CA SER A 295 -27.95 2.25 5.36
C SER A 295 -27.42 3.07 4.19
N ILE A 296 -28.29 3.84 3.51
CA ILE A 296 -27.89 4.79 2.47
C ILE A 296 -26.94 5.85 3.07
N SER A 297 -27.32 6.45 4.19
CA SER A 297 -26.48 7.42 4.89
C SER A 297 -25.13 6.84 5.31
N LYS A 298 -25.13 5.60 5.82
CA LYS A 298 -23.88 4.90 6.20
C LYS A 298 -22.93 4.69 5.02
N VAL A 299 -23.43 4.37 3.82
CA VAL A 299 -22.58 4.26 2.63
C VAL A 299 -21.93 5.59 2.29
N GLN A 300 -22.67 6.70 2.40
CA GLN A 300 -22.14 8.04 2.15
C GLN A 300 -21.09 8.45 3.20
N GLU A 301 -21.38 8.22 4.48
CA GLU A 301 -20.46 8.52 5.60
C GLU A 301 -19.14 7.73 5.53
N ARG A 302 -19.21 6.47 5.06
CA ARG A 302 -18.04 5.59 4.96
C ARG A 302 -17.22 5.77 3.67
N THR A 303 -17.67 6.62 2.75
CA THR A 303 -16.90 6.95 1.57
C THR A 303 -15.82 7.99 1.95
N PRO A 304 -14.54 7.57 2.11
CA PRO A 304 -13.50 8.49 2.54
C PRO A 304 -13.22 9.51 1.42
N VAL A 305 -13.04 10.75 1.80
CA VAL A 305 -12.51 11.79 0.92
C VAL A 305 -11.01 11.93 1.23
N PHE A 306 -10.19 11.90 0.19
CA PHE A 306 -8.76 12.13 0.30
C PHE A 306 -8.41 13.48 -0.29
N SER A 307 -7.82 14.34 0.52
CA SER A 307 -7.25 15.58 0.03
C SER A 307 -5.79 15.37 -0.39
N VAL A 308 -5.48 15.71 -1.65
CA VAL A 308 -4.10 15.67 -2.14
C VAL A 308 -3.37 16.91 -1.61
N LEU A 309 -2.54 16.74 -0.58
CA LEU A 309 -1.72 17.82 -0.02
C LEU A 309 -0.55 18.17 -0.94
N LYS A 310 0.05 17.16 -1.56
CA LYS A 310 1.12 17.31 -2.54
C LYS A 310 0.96 16.24 -3.61
N GLY A 311 0.77 16.67 -4.85
CA GLY A 311 0.80 15.79 -6.03
C GLY A 311 2.21 15.30 -6.34
N ALA A 312 2.31 14.25 -7.16
CA ALA A 312 3.60 13.78 -7.63
C ALA A 312 4.21 14.79 -8.63
N GLU A 313 5.41 15.24 -8.34
CA GLU A 313 6.18 16.15 -9.19
C GLU A 313 7.26 15.37 -9.94
N MET A 314 7.54 15.76 -11.19
CA MET A 314 8.65 15.17 -11.90
C MET A 314 9.97 15.62 -11.29
N PRO A 315 10.82 14.69 -10.79
CA PRO A 315 12.06 15.03 -10.14
C PRO A 315 13.09 15.54 -11.17
N LEU A 316 13.65 16.72 -10.92
CA LEU A 316 14.67 17.32 -11.80
C LEU A 316 16.08 16.79 -11.53
N LYS A 317 16.33 16.29 -10.33
CA LYS A 317 17.66 15.80 -9.91
C LYS A 317 17.58 14.34 -9.54
N PRO A 318 18.59 13.52 -9.90
CA PRO A 318 18.66 12.15 -9.45
C PRO A 318 18.82 12.07 -7.92
N SER A 319 18.08 11.15 -7.30
CA SER A 319 18.16 10.85 -5.87
C SER A 319 19.27 9.85 -5.54
N GLY A 320 19.65 9.00 -6.48
CA GLY A 320 20.66 7.98 -6.31
C GLY A 320 21.40 7.61 -7.61
N PRO A 321 22.51 6.89 -7.48
CA PRO A 321 23.38 6.74 -6.30
C PRO A 321 24.16 8.04 -5.99
N LYS A 322 24.44 8.31 -4.70
CA LYS A 322 25.27 9.46 -4.28
C LYS A 322 26.75 9.18 -4.59
N ARG A 323 27.13 9.36 -5.86
CA ARG A 323 28.43 8.95 -6.43
C ARG A 323 29.62 9.44 -5.62
N MET A 324 29.65 10.72 -5.22
CA MET A 324 30.75 11.29 -4.45
C MET A 324 30.90 10.64 -3.07
N LEU A 325 29.79 10.43 -2.35
CA LEU A 325 29.81 9.79 -1.04
C LEU A 325 30.27 8.34 -1.12
N PHE A 326 29.88 7.63 -2.16
CA PHE A 326 30.30 6.24 -2.39
C PHE A 326 31.81 6.14 -2.61
N VAL A 327 32.38 6.96 -3.50
CA VAL A 327 33.81 6.98 -3.77
C VAL A 327 34.61 7.36 -2.52
N LEU A 328 34.14 8.37 -1.78
CA LEU A 328 34.78 8.78 -0.52
C LEU A 328 34.76 7.63 0.51
N GLY A 329 33.61 6.94 0.64
CA GLY A 329 33.48 5.79 1.55
C GLY A 329 34.44 4.65 1.22
N ILE A 330 34.61 4.32 -0.07
CA ILE A 330 35.57 3.30 -0.50
C ILE A 330 37.00 3.74 -0.23
N LEU A 331 37.34 5.00 -0.45
CA LEU A 331 38.68 5.51 -0.14
C LEU A 331 39.01 5.45 1.35
N VAL A 332 38.04 5.81 2.22
CA VAL A 332 38.21 5.70 3.68
C VAL A 332 38.41 4.24 4.08
N LEU A 333 37.60 3.34 3.53
CA LEU A 333 37.70 1.89 3.81
C LEU A 333 39.03 1.33 3.33
N ALA A 334 39.48 1.69 2.12
CA ALA A 334 40.80 1.29 1.60
C ALA A 334 41.96 1.81 2.46
N SER A 335 41.88 3.07 2.90
CA SER A 335 42.86 3.66 3.82
C SER A 335 42.93 2.89 5.14
N PHE A 336 41.74 2.52 5.70
CA PHE A 336 41.68 1.74 6.92
C PHE A 336 42.30 0.33 6.74
N VAL A 337 41.97 -0.36 5.64
CA VAL A 337 42.54 -1.69 5.33
C VAL A 337 44.06 -1.63 5.19
N ILE A 338 44.60 -0.61 4.48
CA ILE A 338 46.02 -0.44 4.34
C ILE A 338 46.69 -0.22 5.71
N THR A 339 46.07 0.58 6.56
CA THR A 339 46.57 0.85 7.91
C THR A 339 46.58 -0.42 8.76
N CYS A 340 45.51 -1.20 8.76
CA CYS A 340 45.44 -2.48 9.46
C CYS A 340 46.52 -3.47 8.95
N TRP A 341 46.70 -3.54 7.64
CA TRP A 341 47.73 -4.42 7.05
C TRP A 341 49.15 -4.02 7.46
N ILE A 342 49.44 -2.72 7.53
CA ILE A 342 50.74 -2.21 8.01
C ILE A 342 50.97 -2.60 9.47
N LEU A 343 49.96 -2.43 10.33
CA LEU A 343 50.05 -2.77 11.76
C LEU A 343 50.21 -4.27 11.99
N MET A 344 49.44 -5.10 11.30
CA MET A 344 49.55 -6.56 11.40
C MET A 344 50.98 -7.03 11.00
N LYS A 345 51.56 -6.42 9.99
CA LYS A 345 52.93 -6.76 9.57
C LYS A 345 53.99 -6.31 10.56
N GLU A 346 53.71 -5.29 11.36
CA GLU A 346 54.65 -4.80 12.42
C GLU A 346 54.52 -5.61 13.70
N ILE A 347 53.33 -6.12 14.03
CA ILE A 347 53.11 -6.99 15.19
C ILE A 347 53.59 -8.43 14.93
N SER A 348 53.65 -8.86 13.67
CA SER A 348 54.14 -10.18 13.27
C SER A 348 55.65 -10.28 13.16
N PHE A 349 56.43 -9.22 13.37
CA PHE A 349 57.84 -9.17 13.45
C PHE A 349 58.31 -8.73 14.85
#